data_0b464fea869fc1349fb6631ffe88b02e
#
_entry.id   0b464fea869fc1349fb6631ffe88b02e
#
_cell.length_a   1.000
_cell.length_b   1.000
_cell.length_c   1.000
_cell.angle_alpha   90.00
_cell.angle_beta   90.00
_cell.angle_gamma   90.00
#
_symmetry.space_group_name_H-M   'P 1'
#
loop_
_entity.id
_entity.type
_entity.pdbx_description
1 polymer ?
#
loop_
_entity_poly.entity_id
_entity_poly.type
_entity_poly.pdbx_seq_one_letter_code
_entity_poly.pdbx_strand_id
1 'polypeptide(L)'
;MAKGTPRRNWSREETILAYELYCRTSFGRIHSRNPEIIELANLIGRTSGSVALKMSNLARFDPELQKRNITAMPHGSKMDGIVFEEFSKDWQELSYQAQIIRAQLQNKEVAEIVDLADIESIPPGEYRERMMKTRVGQYFFRKSVLNSYGNRCCITGINKADLLIASHIKPWAVSDEHTERTNPSNGLCLNALHDRAFDKGLITLDGQYRIIISDRSRDVEMDKETAAWFWKYDKQCIVLPDKFLPGKSFIEYHNDVVFQR
;
A
#
# COMPACT_ATOMS: atom_id res chain seq x y z
N MET A 1 -14.60 -35.43 19.22
CA MET A 1 -14.23 -34.09 19.71
C MET A 1 -12.79 -33.80 19.25
N ALA A 2 -12.61 -32.91 18.30
CA ALA A 2 -11.28 -32.53 17.81
C ALA A 2 -10.54 -31.81 18.94
N LYS A 3 -9.40 -32.33 19.38
CA LYS A 3 -8.50 -31.68 20.34
C LYS A 3 -8.06 -30.36 19.70
N GLY A 4 -8.51 -29.22 20.26
CA GLY A 4 -8.10 -27.91 19.83
C GLY A 4 -6.56 -27.79 19.89
N THR A 5 -5.96 -27.31 18.82
CA THR A 5 -4.52 -27.02 18.76
C THR A 5 -4.14 -26.14 19.96
N PRO A 6 -3.11 -26.49 20.73
CA PRO A 6 -2.73 -25.70 21.91
C PRO A 6 -2.46 -24.25 21.51
N ARG A 7 -2.97 -23.30 22.29
CA ARG A 7 -2.74 -21.86 22.12
C ARG A 7 -1.25 -21.57 22.24
N ARG A 8 -0.55 -21.37 21.12
CA ARG A 8 0.85 -20.90 21.14
C ARG A 8 0.92 -19.40 20.94
N ASN A 9 1.87 -18.74 21.58
CA ASN A 9 2.11 -17.32 21.38
C ASN A 9 2.52 -17.02 19.94
N TRP A 10 2.22 -15.84 19.46
CA TRP A 10 2.70 -15.35 18.17
C TRP A 10 4.19 -15.04 18.24
N SER A 11 4.97 -15.59 17.32
CA SER A 11 6.37 -15.21 17.19
C SER A 11 6.51 -13.82 16.53
N ARG A 12 7.74 -13.28 16.55
CA ARG A 12 8.05 -12.03 15.86
C ARG A 12 7.86 -12.18 14.34
N GLU A 13 8.37 -13.26 13.78
CA GLU A 13 8.28 -13.57 12.34
C GLU A 13 6.83 -13.70 11.88
N GLU A 14 6.02 -14.44 12.62
CA GLU A 14 4.59 -14.57 12.33
C GLU A 14 3.87 -13.21 12.42
N THR A 15 4.30 -12.35 13.34
CA THR A 15 3.72 -11.00 13.51
C THR A 15 4.12 -10.09 12.35
N ILE A 16 5.37 -10.17 11.87
CA ILE A 16 5.83 -9.44 10.66
C ILE A 16 5.01 -9.86 9.44
N LEU A 17 4.84 -11.16 9.22
CA LEU A 17 4.03 -11.67 8.11
C LEU A 17 2.57 -11.20 8.18
N ALA A 18 1.98 -11.20 9.37
CA ALA A 18 0.62 -10.72 9.57
C ALA A 18 0.51 -9.19 9.38
N TYR A 19 1.54 -8.43 9.75
CA TYR A 19 1.57 -6.97 9.58
C TYR A 19 1.75 -6.58 8.11
N GLU A 20 2.67 -7.23 7.41
CA GLU A 20 2.83 -7.03 5.96
C GLU A 20 1.51 -7.31 5.21
N LEU A 21 0.86 -8.45 5.53
CA LEU A 21 -0.43 -8.78 4.92
C LEU A 21 -1.54 -7.79 5.31
N TYR A 22 -1.57 -7.32 6.57
CA TYR A 22 -2.48 -6.28 7.02
C TYR A 22 -2.35 -5.00 6.16
N CYS A 23 -1.12 -4.55 5.90
CA CYS A 23 -0.88 -3.33 5.14
C CYS A 23 -1.44 -3.40 3.71
N ARG A 24 -1.31 -4.54 3.06
CA ARG A 24 -1.79 -4.73 1.68
C ARG A 24 -3.20 -5.34 1.54
N THR A 25 -3.95 -5.46 2.63
CA THR A 25 -5.33 -5.99 2.63
C THR A 25 -6.31 -4.90 3.05
N SER A 26 -7.33 -4.61 2.24
CA SER A 26 -8.41 -3.68 2.61
C SER A 26 -9.21 -4.20 3.81
N PHE A 27 -9.79 -3.29 4.63
CA PHE A 27 -10.52 -3.70 5.85
C PHE A 27 -11.63 -4.68 5.60
N GLY A 28 -12.46 -4.47 4.60
CA GLY A 28 -13.57 -5.34 4.26
C GLY A 28 -13.15 -6.75 3.85
N ARG A 29 -11.85 -6.97 3.57
CA ARG A 29 -11.30 -8.27 3.21
C ARG A 29 -10.53 -8.96 4.34
N ILE A 30 -10.45 -8.36 5.54
CA ILE A 30 -9.83 -8.99 6.72
C ILE A 30 -10.83 -9.95 7.37
N HIS A 31 -10.95 -11.15 6.83
CA HIS A 31 -11.80 -12.22 7.33
C HIS A 31 -11.25 -13.61 6.99
N SER A 32 -11.65 -14.63 7.73
CA SER A 32 -11.12 -16.00 7.66
C SER A 32 -11.30 -16.71 6.30
N ARG A 33 -12.14 -16.18 5.41
CA ARG A 33 -12.38 -16.72 4.05
C ARG A 33 -11.53 -16.05 2.97
N ASN A 34 -10.71 -15.05 3.32
CA ASN A 34 -9.82 -14.40 2.37
C ASN A 34 -8.70 -15.39 1.96
N PRO A 35 -8.47 -15.63 0.65
CA PRO A 35 -7.46 -16.58 0.16
C PRO A 35 -6.04 -16.30 0.67
N GLU A 36 -5.61 -15.02 0.68
CA GLU A 36 -4.27 -14.64 1.15
C GLU A 36 -4.10 -14.85 2.66
N ILE A 37 -5.19 -14.70 3.44
CA ILE A 37 -5.19 -15.00 4.88
C ILE A 37 -5.16 -16.52 5.11
N ILE A 38 -5.85 -17.29 4.28
CA ILE A 38 -5.80 -18.76 4.34
C ILE A 38 -4.41 -19.26 3.98
N GLU A 39 -3.81 -18.71 2.93
CA GLU A 39 -2.44 -19.04 2.50
C GLU A 39 -1.43 -18.77 3.63
N LEU A 40 -1.45 -17.58 4.21
CA LEU A 40 -0.58 -17.26 5.35
C LEU A 40 -0.82 -18.16 6.54
N ALA A 41 -2.08 -18.47 6.86
CA ALA A 41 -2.44 -19.35 7.96
C ALA A 41 -1.85 -20.76 7.78
N ASN A 42 -1.95 -21.31 6.55
CA ASN A 42 -1.37 -22.61 6.21
C ASN A 42 0.18 -22.58 6.32
N LEU A 43 0.81 -21.52 5.81
CA LEU A 43 2.27 -21.36 5.84
C LEU A 43 2.82 -21.36 7.27
N ILE A 44 2.14 -20.68 8.20
CA ILE A 44 2.61 -20.55 9.59
C ILE A 44 1.95 -21.57 10.56
N GLY A 45 1.14 -22.50 10.05
CA GLY A 45 0.48 -23.53 10.86
C GLY A 45 -0.53 -22.96 11.86
N ARG A 46 -1.32 -21.97 11.45
CA ARG A 46 -2.41 -21.36 12.26
C ARG A 46 -3.75 -21.47 11.56
N THR A 47 -4.83 -21.12 12.25
CA THR A 47 -6.14 -21.00 11.61
C THR A 47 -6.27 -19.63 10.93
N SER A 48 -6.99 -19.57 9.82
CA SER A 48 -7.28 -18.31 9.11
C SER A 48 -8.03 -17.30 9.99
N GLY A 49 -8.88 -17.78 10.92
CA GLY A 49 -9.53 -16.93 11.92
C GLY A 49 -8.54 -16.29 12.88
N SER A 50 -7.49 -17.02 13.30
CA SER A 50 -6.42 -16.48 14.16
C SER A 50 -5.60 -15.39 13.42
N VAL A 51 -5.30 -15.60 12.14
CA VAL A 51 -4.58 -14.60 11.31
C VAL A 51 -5.43 -13.35 11.10
N ALA A 52 -6.71 -13.51 10.73
CA ALA A 52 -7.62 -12.37 10.57
C ALA A 52 -7.77 -11.55 11.87
N LEU A 53 -7.86 -12.22 13.02
CA LEU A 53 -7.91 -11.57 14.32
C LEU A 53 -6.61 -10.82 14.64
N LYS A 54 -5.44 -11.41 14.33
CA LYS A 54 -4.13 -10.76 14.49
C LYS A 54 -4.02 -9.49 13.65
N MET A 55 -4.44 -9.54 12.38
CA MET A 55 -4.48 -8.38 11.51
C MET A 55 -5.41 -7.29 12.05
N SER A 56 -6.57 -7.65 12.57
CA SER A 56 -7.49 -6.70 13.21
C SER A 56 -6.89 -6.07 14.48
N ASN A 57 -6.09 -6.81 15.23
CA ASN A 57 -5.40 -6.27 16.42
C ASN A 57 -4.30 -5.28 16.04
N LEU A 58 -3.62 -5.45 14.91
CA LEU A 58 -2.61 -4.53 14.40
C LEU A 58 -3.22 -3.17 14.00
N ALA A 59 -4.47 -3.16 13.54
CA ALA A 59 -5.20 -1.94 13.19
C ALA A 59 -5.28 -0.90 14.33
N ARG A 60 -5.23 -1.34 15.60
CA ARG A 60 -5.30 -0.43 16.76
C ARG A 60 -4.12 0.54 16.87
N PHE A 61 -2.98 0.21 16.25
CA PHE A 61 -1.79 1.05 16.26
C PHE A 61 -1.79 2.11 15.15
N ASP A 62 -2.71 2.00 14.17
CA ASP A 62 -2.83 2.97 13.09
C ASP A 62 -3.40 4.30 13.61
N PRO A 63 -2.60 5.41 13.62
CA PRO A 63 -3.04 6.68 14.17
C PRO A 63 -4.26 7.27 13.44
N GLU A 64 -4.40 7.02 12.14
CA GLU A 64 -5.52 7.53 11.37
C GLU A 64 -6.83 6.81 11.71
N LEU A 65 -6.75 5.51 12.02
CA LEU A 65 -7.91 4.77 12.49
C LEU A 65 -8.33 5.19 13.90
N GLN A 66 -7.35 5.46 14.76
CA GLN A 66 -7.62 5.99 16.10
C GLN A 66 -8.35 7.34 16.03
N LYS A 67 -7.92 8.26 15.14
CA LYS A 67 -8.61 9.55 14.92
C LYS A 67 -10.05 9.38 14.41
N ARG A 68 -10.32 8.30 13.67
CA ARG A 68 -11.65 7.96 13.15
C ARG A 68 -12.51 7.18 14.16
N ASN A 69 -12.06 7.02 15.42
CA ASN A 69 -12.70 6.20 16.46
C ASN A 69 -12.97 4.75 16.02
N ILE A 70 -12.16 4.21 15.11
CA ILE A 70 -12.23 2.80 14.74
C ILE A 70 -11.45 2.03 15.79
N THR A 71 -12.15 1.48 16.76
CA THR A 71 -11.56 0.70 17.86
C THR A 71 -11.33 -0.74 17.41
N ALA A 72 -10.07 -1.15 17.39
CA ALA A 72 -9.71 -2.56 17.35
C ALA A 72 -9.80 -3.15 18.77
N MET A 73 -9.79 -4.49 18.89
CA MET A 73 -9.89 -5.17 20.18
C MET A 73 -8.82 -4.69 21.19
N PRO A 74 -9.17 -4.42 22.46
CA PRO A 74 -8.27 -3.81 23.44
C PRO A 74 -7.08 -4.69 23.87
N HIS A 75 -7.10 -6.00 23.54
CA HIS A 75 -6.12 -6.99 24.02
C HIS A 75 -5.22 -7.50 22.89
N GLY A 76 -4.24 -6.70 22.46
CA GLY A 76 -3.18 -7.17 21.58
C GLY A 76 -1.91 -7.53 22.36
N SER A 77 -1.06 -8.32 21.75
CA SER A 77 0.25 -8.71 22.27
C SER A 77 1.20 -7.50 22.33
N LYS A 78 2.12 -7.46 23.30
CA LYS A 78 3.23 -6.49 23.30
C LYS A 78 4.06 -6.56 22.00
N MET A 79 4.20 -7.76 21.42
CA MET A 79 4.91 -7.99 20.17
C MET A 79 4.28 -7.22 19.00
N ASP A 80 2.95 -7.03 19.00
CA ASP A 80 2.27 -6.27 17.95
C ASP A 80 2.74 -4.81 17.92
N GLY A 81 2.88 -4.19 19.09
CA GLY A 81 3.40 -2.82 19.22
C GLY A 81 4.86 -2.72 18.80
N ILE A 82 5.71 -3.67 19.23
CA ILE A 82 7.13 -3.70 18.87
C ILE A 82 7.30 -3.77 17.35
N VAL A 83 6.63 -4.71 16.70
CA VAL A 83 6.72 -4.88 15.23
C VAL A 83 6.13 -3.66 14.51
N PHE A 84 5.03 -3.09 15.01
CA PHE A 84 4.45 -1.90 14.41
C PHE A 84 5.41 -0.70 14.49
N GLU A 85 5.99 -0.42 15.67
CA GLU A 85 6.95 0.69 15.86
C GLU A 85 8.20 0.52 15.01
N GLU A 86 8.71 -0.69 14.89
CA GLU A 86 9.90 -1.01 14.11
C GLU A 86 9.71 -0.71 12.62
N PHE A 87 8.59 -1.11 12.05
CA PHE A 87 8.37 -1.07 10.60
C PHE A 87 7.43 0.05 10.11
N SER A 88 6.76 0.78 10.98
CA SER A 88 5.82 1.85 10.57
C SER A 88 6.51 3.01 9.84
N LYS A 89 7.82 3.09 9.88
CA LYS A 89 8.65 4.10 9.21
C LYS A 89 9.54 3.52 8.10
N ASP A 90 9.61 2.21 7.95
CA ASP A 90 10.39 1.55 6.90
C ASP A 90 9.57 0.40 6.27
N TRP A 91 8.68 0.78 5.39
CA TRP A 91 7.80 -0.15 4.67
C TRP A 91 8.55 -1.07 3.71
N GLN A 92 9.70 -0.60 3.20
CA GLN A 92 10.56 -1.38 2.33
C GLN A 92 11.19 -2.54 3.12
N GLU A 93 11.68 -2.25 4.31
CA GLU A 93 12.23 -3.28 5.20
C GLU A 93 11.14 -4.26 5.65
N LEU A 94 9.94 -3.78 6.04
CA LEU A 94 8.82 -4.67 6.37
C LEU A 94 8.54 -5.67 5.26
N SER A 95 8.40 -5.17 4.02
CA SER A 95 8.06 -6.00 2.87
C SER A 95 9.18 -7.01 2.55
N TYR A 96 10.43 -6.60 2.64
CA TYR A 96 11.57 -7.45 2.36
C TYR A 96 11.78 -8.54 3.44
N GLN A 97 11.70 -8.18 4.70
CA GLN A 97 11.75 -9.13 5.82
C GLN A 97 10.64 -10.18 5.74
N ALA A 98 9.43 -9.76 5.36
CA ALA A 98 8.33 -10.70 5.15
C ALA A 98 8.63 -11.73 4.04
N GLN A 99 9.31 -11.33 2.95
CA GLN A 99 9.71 -12.27 1.90
C GLN A 99 10.85 -13.21 2.35
N ILE A 100 11.82 -12.71 3.10
CA ILE A 100 12.87 -13.55 3.71
C ILE A 100 12.25 -14.63 4.59
N ILE A 101 11.33 -14.26 5.48
CA ILE A 101 10.64 -15.20 6.36
C ILE A 101 9.83 -16.23 5.55
N ARG A 102 9.12 -15.80 4.50
CA ARG A 102 8.37 -16.71 3.60
C ARG A 102 9.31 -17.71 2.93
N ALA A 103 10.46 -17.22 2.42
CA ALA A 103 11.47 -18.03 1.77
C ALA A 103 12.00 -19.13 2.71
N GLN A 104 12.37 -18.74 3.93
CA GLN A 104 12.84 -19.67 4.96
C GLN A 104 11.80 -20.72 5.32
N LEU A 105 10.54 -20.35 5.50
CA LEU A 105 9.45 -21.26 5.82
C LEU A 105 9.13 -22.25 4.68
N GLN A 106 9.45 -21.88 3.44
CA GLN A 106 9.24 -22.71 2.25
C GLN A 106 10.51 -23.45 1.79
N ASN A 107 11.64 -23.28 2.47
CA ASN A 107 12.96 -23.77 2.06
C ASN A 107 13.33 -23.33 0.62
N LYS A 108 13.10 -22.07 0.31
CA LYS A 108 13.37 -21.42 -1.00
C LYS A 108 14.22 -20.19 -0.85
N GLU A 109 14.77 -19.71 -1.95
CA GLU A 109 15.37 -18.38 -2.02
C GLU A 109 14.28 -17.31 -2.22
N VAL A 110 14.57 -16.06 -1.82
CA VAL A 110 13.64 -14.94 -2.00
C VAL A 110 13.32 -14.73 -3.48
N ALA A 111 14.32 -14.90 -4.36
CA ALA A 111 14.15 -14.77 -5.82
C ALA A 111 13.14 -15.76 -6.41
N GLU A 112 12.96 -16.93 -5.80
CA GLU A 112 12.02 -17.95 -6.25
C GLU A 112 10.56 -17.66 -5.81
N ILE A 113 10.39 -16.84 -4.79
CA ILE A 113 9.05 -16.51 -4.24
C ILE A 113 8.49 -15.26 -4.89
N VAL A 114 9.36 -14.30 -5.15
CA VAL A 114 9.00 -13.07 -5.85
C VAL A 114 9.36 -13.32 -7.31
N ASP A 115 8.35 -13.31 -8.20
CA ASP A 115 8.55 -13.43 -9.64
C ASP A 115 9.44 -12.28 -10.13
N LEU A 116 10.73 -12.54 -10.15
CA LEU A 116 11.81 -11.59 -10.44
C LEU A 116 12.64 -12.09 -11.62
N ALA A 117 11.98 -12.58 -12.67
CA ALA A 117 12.66 -13.11 -13.87
C ALA A 117 13.78 -12.19 -14.38
N ASP A 118 13.59 -10.86 -14.24
CA ASP A 118 14.60 -9.86 -14.63
C ASP A 118 15.85 -9.85 -13.72
N ILE A 119 15.77 -10.40 -12.51
CA ILE A 119 16.85 -10.37 -11.51
C ILE A 119 17.67 -11.67 -11.51
N GLU A 120 17.13 -12.75 -12.02
CA GLU A 120 17.84 -14.05 -12.08
C GLU A 120 19.14 -13.96 -12.90
N SER A 121 19.18 -13.08 -13.90
CA SER A 121 20.37 -12.83 -14.72
C SER A 121 21.47 -12.02 -14.02
N ILE A 122 21.19 -11.40 -12.87
CA ILE A 122 22.15 -10.59 -12.10
C ILE A 122 22.94 -11.50 -11.18
N PRO A 123 24.30 -11.47 -11.23
CA PRO A 123 25.12 -12.24 -10.32
C PRO A 123 24.80 -11.97 -8.83
N PRO A 124 24.92 -12.96 -7.94
CA PRO A 124 24.78 -12.77 -6.51
C PRO A 124 25.71 -11.68 -5.97
N GLY A 125 25.22 -10.88 -5.03
CA GLY A 125 25.93 -9.79 -4.38
C GLY A 125 25.02 -8.64 -3.96
N GLU A 126 25.59 -7.61 -3.35
CA GLU A 126 24.87 -6.46 -2.80
C GLU A 126 23.96 -5.76 -3.82
N TYR A 127 24.39 -5.69 -5.08
CA TYR A 127 23.59 -5.08 -6.14
C TYR A 127 22.30 -5.87 -6.41
N ARG A 128 22.40 -7.21 -6.49
CA ARG A 128 21.23 -8.08 -6.68
C ARG A 128 20.27 -7.96 -5.50
N GLU A 129 20.80 -7.96 -4.28
CA GLU A 129 19.99 -7.80 -3.06
C GLU A 129 19.24 -6.47 -3.04
N ARG A 130 19.94 -5.38 -3.35
CA ARG A 130 19.33 -4.05 -3.45
C ARG A 130 18.22 -3.99 -4.50
N MET A 131 18.44 -4.61 -5.67
CA MET A 131 17.42 -4.70 -6.71
C MET A 131 16.20 -5.51 -6.26
N MET A 132 16.41 -6.65 -5.60
CA MET A 132 15.32 -7.46 -5.03
C MET A 132 14.53 -6.66 -4.01
N LYS A 133 15.20 -6.00 -3.06
CA LYS A 133 14.56 -5.17 -2.04
C LYS A 133 13.70 -4.07 -2.68
N THR A 134 14.23 -3.39 -3.69
CA THR A 134 13.50 -2.36 -4.43
C THR A 134 12.25 -2.91 -5.11
N ARG A 135 12.34 -4.05 -5.81
CA ARG A 135 11.21 -4.67 -6.51
C ARG A 135 10.12 -5.16 -5.53
N VAL A 136 10.53 -5.79 -4.44
CA VAL A 136 9.63 -6.20 -3.37
C VAL A 136 8.88 -5.00 -2.81
N GLY A 137 9.59 -3.90 -2.53
CA GLY A 137 9.00 -2.66 -2.05
C GLY A 137 8.02 -2.03 -3.04
N GLN A 138 8.34 -2.02 -4.35
CA GLN A 138 7.43 -1.53 -5.40
C GLN A 138 6.15 -2.36 -5.49
N TYR A 139 6.27 -3.70 -5.41
CA TYR A 139 5.10 -4.58 -5.38
C TYR A 139 4.24 -4.33 -4.14
N PHE A 140 4.87 -4.23 -2.97
CA PHE A 140 4.19 -3.92 -1.72
C PHE A 140 3.44 -2.57 -1.80
N PHE A 141 4.10 -1.51 -2.24
CA PHE A 141 3.50 -0.19 -2.43
C PHE A 141 2.27 -0.27 -3.34
N ARG A 142 2.44 -0.85 -4.54
CA ARG A 142 1.33 -1.00 -5.48
C ARG A 142 0.14 -1.75 -4.87
N LYS A 143 0.38 -2.89 -4.22
CA LYS A 143 -0.69 -3.68 -3.60
C LYS A 143 -1.37 -2.93 -2.46
N SER A 144 -0.61 -2.28 -1.61
CA SER A 144 -1.12 -1.51 -0.47
C SER A 144 -1.97 -0.33 -0.93
N VAL A 145 -1.50 0.45 -1.90
CA VAL A 145 -2.25 1.58 -2.45
C VAL A 145 -3.51 1.11 -3.14
N LEU A 146 -3.43 0.21 -4.12
CA LEU A 146 -4.61 -0.23 -4.86
C LEU A 146 -5.69 -0.82 -3.95
N ASN A 147 -5.29 -1.67 -2.99
CA ASN A 147 -6.24 -2.31 -2.09
C ASN A 147 -6.87 -1.33 -1.09
N SER A 148 -6.14 -0.31 -0.62
CA SER A 148 -6.70 0.70 0.29
C SER A 148 -7.80 1.54 -0.37
N TYR A 149 -7.76 1.69 -1.69
CA TYR A 149 -8.82 2.32 -2.50
C TYR A 149 -9.84 1.32 -3.05
N GLY A 150 -9.86 0.08 -2.57
CA GLY A 150 -10.78 -0.95 -3.04
C GLY A 150 -10.61 -1.30 -4.52
N ASN A 151 -9.39 -1.15 -5.06
CA ASN A 151 -9.07 -1.32 -6.48
C ASN A 151 -9.94 -0.46 -7.40
N ARG A 152 -10.12 0.82 -7.03
CA ARG A 152 -10.86 1.81 -7.82
C ARG A 152 -10.06 3.11 -7.89
N CYS A 153 -10.05 3.71 -9.07
CA CYS A 153 -9.53 5.07 -9.23
C CYS A 153 -10.25 6.04 -8.28
N CYS A 154 -9.51 6.76 -7.46
CA CYS A 154 -10.07 7.67 -6.46
C CYS A 154 -10.79 8.89 -7.06
N ILE A 155 -10.58 9.18 -8.35
CA ILE A 155 -11.24 10.28 -9.08
C ILE A 155 -12.48 9.76 -9.82
N THR A 156 -12.34 8.70 -10.63
CA THR A 156 -13.37 8.28 -11.58
C THR A 156 -14.16 7.05 -11.15
N GLY A 157 -13.67 6.30 -10.16
CA GLY A 157 -14.25 5.03 -9.74
C GLY A 157 -13.99 3.84 -10.68
N ILE A 158 -13.23 4.02 -11.78
CA ILE A 158 -12.84 2.91 -12.67
C ILE A 158 -12.16 1.83 -11.85
N ASN A 159 -12.55 0.55 -12.07
CA ASN A 159 -12.08 -0.62 -11.34
C ASN A 159 -11.44 -1.70 -12.23
N LYS A 160 -11.06 -1.36 -13.46
CA LYS A 160 -10.33 -2.27 -14.36
C LYS A 160 -8.86 -2.29 -13.97
N ALA A 161 -8.37 -3.41 -13.46
CA ALA A 161 -7.02 -3.55 -12.88
C ALA A 161 -5.90 -3.09 -13.83
N ASP A 162 -6.04 -3.38 -15.14
CA ASP A 162 -5.05 -3.03 -16.17
C ASP A 162 -4.94 -1.52 -16.41
N LEU A 163 -5.95 -0.75 -15.99
CA LEU A 163 -6.00 0.71 -16.12
C LEU A 163 -5.64 1.42 -14.81
N LEU A 164 -5.38 0.67 -13.70
CA LEU A 164 -5.10 1.26 -12.40
C LEU A 164 -3.60 1.33 -12.14
N ILE A 165 -3.18 2.48 -11.65
CA ILE A 165 -1.81 2.79 -11.28
C ILE A 165 -1.77 3.22 -9.80
N ALA A 166 -0.79 2.73 -9.06
CA ALA A 166 -0.41 3.30 -7.77
C ALA A 166 0.52 4.48 -8.03
N SER A 167 -0.06 5.65 -8.18
CA SER A 167 0.62 6.91 -8.49
C SER A 167 1.30 7.46 -7.25
N HIS A 168 2.58 7.84 -7.35
CA HIS A 168 3.27 8.54 -6.27
C HIS A 168 2.84 10.00 -6.21
N ILE A 169 2.54 10.50 -5.00
CA ILE A 169 2.24 11.92 -4.79
C ILE A 169 3.54 12.73 -4.85
N LYS A 170 4.52 12.41 -4.00
CA LYS A 170 5.90 12.89 -4.13
C LYS A 170 6.66 11.93 -5.03
N PRO A 171 7.24 12.38 -6.15
CA PRO A 171 7.84 11.48 -7.14
C PRO A 171 8.90 10.55 -6.54
N TRP A 172 8.94 9.30 -7.02
CA TRP A 172 9.90 8.27 -6.57
C TRP A 172 11.35 8.74 -6.53
N ALA A 173 11.78 9.47 -7.57
CA ALA A 173 13.18 9.88 -7.72
C ALA A 173 13.69 10.79 -6.60
N VAL A 174 12.80 11.59 -6.00
CA VAL A 174 13.12 12.57 -4.95
C VAL A 174 12.60 12.15 -3.58
N SER A 175 11.94 11.02 -3.49
CA SER A 175 11.46 10.43 -2.24
C SER A 175 12.57 9.72 -1.50
N ASP A 176 12.58 9.84 -0.18
CA ASP A 176 13.48 9.09 0.68
C ASP A 176 13.24 7.58 0.56
N GLU A 177 14.33 6.81 0.46
CA GLU A 177 14.29 5.38 0.19
C GLU A 177 13.56 4.58 1.27
N HIS A 178 13.77 4.94 2.54
CA HIS A 178 13.27 4.19 3.69
C HIS A 178 11.87 4.61 4.11
N THR A 179 11.59 5.91 4.11
CA THR A 179 10.41 6.48 4.75
C THR A 179 9.30 6.91 3.78
N GLU A 180 9.63 7.13 2.48
CA GLU A 180 8.69 7.74 1.54
C GLU A 180 8.36 6.89 0.32
N ARG A 181 9.39 6.23 -0.31
CA ARG A 181 9.19 5.51 -1.60
C ARG A 181 8.15 4.42 -1.54
N THR A 182 8.12 3.67 -0.46
CA THR A 182 7.20 2.53 -0.29
C THR A 182 6.08 2.82 0.70
N ASN A 183 6.00 4.05 1.20
CA ASN A 183 4.95 4.50 2.11
C ASN A 183 3.61 4.60 1.37
N PRO A 184 2.59 3.80 1.73
CA PRO A 184 1.30 3.84 1.04
C PRO A 184 0.59 5.20 1.11
N SER A 185 0.89 6.03 2.14
CA SER A 185 0.37 7.40 2.24
C SER A 185 0.99 8.37 1.22
N ASN A 186 2.08 7.96 0.53
CA ASN A 186 2.61 8.66 -0.64
C ASN A 186 1.96 8.19 -1.95
N GLY A 187 0.79 7.56 -1.89
CA GLY A 187 0.15 6.93 -3.04
C GLY A 187 -1.30 7.32 -3.27
N LEU A 188 -1.68 7.42 -4.54
CA LEU A 188 -3.06 7.53 -5.02
C LEU A 188 -3.36 6.38 -5.98
N CYS A 189 -4.57 5.82 -5.90
CA CYS A 189 -5.05 4.89 -6.93
C CYS A 189 -5.69 5.70 -8.06
N LEU A 190 -5.00 5.82 -9.17
CA LEU A 190 -5.45 6.58 -10.34
C LEU A 190 -5.64 5.67 -11.56
N ASN A 191 -6.48 6.06 -12.51
CA ASN A 191 -6.44 5.49 -13.86
C ASN A 191 -5.29 6.12 -14.65
N ALA A 192 -4.87 5.46 -15.73
CA ALA A 192 -3.68 5.85 -16.50
C ALA A 192 -3.73 7.31 -17.01
N LEU A 193 -4.89 7.84 -17.36
CA LEU A 193 -5.03 9.22 -17.83
C LEU A 193 -4.78 10.22 -16.68
N HIS A 194 -5.44 10.00 -15.54
CA HIS A 194 -5.28 10.90 -14.38
C HIS A 194 -3.92 10.74 -13.71
N ASP A 195 -3.34 9.55 -13.71
CA ASP A 195 -1.95 9.32 -13.29
C ASP A 195 -0.99 10.18 -14.11
N ARG A 196 -1.11 10.11 -15.44
CA ARG A 196 -0.26 10.92 -16.32
C ARG A 196 -0.46 12.43 -16.13
N ALA A 197 -1.72 12.86 -15.94
CA ALA A 197 -2.01 14.26 -15.68
C ALA A 197 -1.45 14.74 -14.32
N PHE A 198 -1.52 13.88 -13.30
CA PHE A 198 -0.96 14.14 -11.98
C PHE A 198 0.58 14.23 -12.04
N ASP A 199 1.25 13.24 -12.62
CA ASP A 199 2.71 13.24 -12.81
C ASP A 199 3.24 14.47 -13.58
N LYS A 200 2.42 15.00 -14.50
CA LYS A 200 2.75 16.19 -15.27
C LYS A 200 2.32 17.51 -14.61
N GLY A 201 1.77 17.44 -13.40
CA GLY A 201 1.33 18.61 -12.67
C GLY A 201 0.15 19.35 -13.30
N LEU A 202 -0.62 18.69 -14.17
CA LEU A 202 -1.85 19.25 -14.75
C LEU A 202 -3.03 19.17 -13.78
N ILE A 203 -2.97 18.25 -12.84
CA ILE A 203 -3.91 18.13 -11.72
C ILE A 203 -3.14 17.95 -10.42
N THR A 204 -3.73 18.38 -9.32
CA THR A 204 -3.22 18.15 -7.96
C THR A 204 -4.38 18.03 -6.96
N LEU A 205 -4.05 17.97 -5.67
CA LEU A 205 -5.02 17.97 -4.56
C LEU A 205 -4.74 19.16 -3.63
N ASP A 206 -5.80 19.74 -3.07
CA ASP A 206 -5.66 20.69 -1.95
C ASP A 206 -5.56 19.96 -0.59
N GLY A 207 -5.38 20.75 0.48
CA GLY A 207 -5.30 20.23 1.86
C GLY A 207 -6.58 19.55 2.38
N GLN A 208 -7.70 19.64 1.65
CA GLN A 208 -8.96 18.96 1.90
C GLN A 208 -9.23 17.81 0.93
N TYR A 209 -8.21 17.37 0.20
CA TYR A 209 -8.27 16.31 -0.82
C TYR A 209 -9.21 16.61 -1.99
N ARG A 210 -9.44 17.90 -2.32
CA ARG A 210 -10.17 18.31 -3.50
C ARG A 210 -9.21 18.44 -4.68
N ILE A 211 -9.68 18.02 -5.84
CA ILE A 211 -8.92 18.11 -7.10
C ILE A 211 -8.80 19.56 -7.52
N ILE A 212 -7.60 19.96 -7.90
CA ILE A 212 -7.30 21.26 -8.53
C ILE A 212 -6.75 20.96 -9.91
N ILE A 213 -7.33 21.59 -10.91
CA ILE A 213 -6.92 21.47 -12.31
C ILE A 213 -6.15 22.73 -12.71
N SER A 214 -4.95 22.53 -13.29
CA SER A 214 -4.09 23.61 -13.78
C SER A 214 -4.76 24.40 -14.92
N ASP A 215 -4.63 25.72 -14.91
CA ASP A 215 -5.11 26.55 -16.02
C ASP A 215 -4.39 26.25 -17.34
N ARG A 216 -3.14 25.74 -17.28
CA ARG A 216 -2.42 25.29 -18.49
C ARG A 216 -3.11 24.14 -19.23
N SER A 217 -3.93 23.33 -18.56
CA SER A 217 -4.72 22.31 -19.23
C SER A 217 -5.91 22.88 -20.01
N ARG A 218 -6.24 24.18 -19.81
CA ARG A 218 -7.33 24.85 -20.55
C ARG A 218 -6.93 25.27 -21.98
N ASP A 219 -5.63 25.38 -22.24
CA ASP A 219 -5.10 25.80 -23.54
C ASP A 219 -5.05 24.65 -24.56
N VAL A 220 -5.53 23.45 -24.19
CA VAL A 220 -5.51 22.28 -25.06
C VAL A 220 -6.86 22.14 -25.74
N GLU A 221 -6.86 22.04 -27.08
CA GLU A 221 -8.05 21.66 -27.82
C GLU A 221 -8.44 20.21 -27.51
N MET A 222 -9.58 20.06 -26.87
CA MET A 222 -10.19 18.75 -26.55
C MET A 222 -11.63 18.75 -27.04
N ASP A 223 -12.09 17.57 -27.48
CA ASP A 223 -13.53 17.37 -27.68
C ASP A 223 -14.28 17.47 -26.34
N LYS A 224 -15.59 17.68 -26.40
CA LYS A 224 -16.42 17.93 -25.20
C LYS A 224 -16.40 16.76 -24.22
N GLU A 225 -16.36 15.53 -24.71
CA GLU A 225 -16.36 14.32 -23.91
C GLU A 225 -15.03 14.18 -23.16
N THR A 226 -13.91 14.39 -23.84
CA THR A 226 -12.57 14.36 -23.24
C THR A 226 -12.40 15.49 -22.21
N ALA A 227 -12.82 16.70 -22.54
CA ALA A 227 -12.81 17.84 -21.63
C ALA A 227 -13.66 17.57 -20.39
N ALA A 228 -14.83 16.95 -20.53
CA ALA A 228 -15.68 16.57 -19.40
C ALA A 228 -15.00 15.55 -18.46
N TRP A 229 -14.14 14.68 -18.96
CA TRP A 229 -13.37 13.75 -18.13
C TRP A 229 -12.40 14.45 -17.18
N PHE A 230 -11.90 15.61 -17.54
CA PHE A 230 -11.02 16.43 -16.71
C PHE A 230 -11.82 17.42 -15.86
N TRP A 231 -12.58 18.31 -16.52
CA TRP A 231 -13.14 19.50 -15.90
C TRP A 231 -14.25 19.23 -14.89
N LYS A 232 -15.03 18.16 -15.09
CA LYS A 232 -16.12 17.82 -14.16
C LYS A 232 -15.64 17.48 -12.75
N TYR A 233 -14.36 17.13 -12.57
CA TYR A 233 -13.80 16.77 -11.27
C TYR A 233 -13.15 17.93 -10.54
N ASP A 234 -13.01 19.11 -11.18
CA ASP A 234 -12.44 20.28 -10.53
C ASP A 234 -13.19 20.61 -9.23
N LYS A 235 -12.44 20.84 -8.17
CA LYS A 235 -12.92 21.10 -6.80
C LYS A 235 -13.74 19.97 -6.13
N GLN A 236 -13.89 18.82 -6.77
CA GLN A 236 -14.49 17.64 -6.13
C GLN A 236 -13.48 16.93 -5.24
N CYS A 237 -13.97 16.39 -4.11
CA CYS A 237 -13.13 15.53 -3.26
C CYS A 237 -12.90 14.19 -3.95
N ILE A 238 -11.68 13.65 -3.82
CA ILE A 238 -11.41 12.27 -4.18
C ILE A 238 -12.11 11.31 -3.23
N VAL A 239 -12.33 10.08 -3.66
CA VAL A 239 -12.72 8.98 -2.76
C VAL A 239 -11.50 8.64 -1.91
N LEU A 240 -11.61 8.82 -0.59
CA LEU A 240 -10.52 8.53 0.33
C LEU A 240 -10.33 7.01 0.53
N PRO A 241 -9.10 6.56 0.78
CA PRO A 241 -8.80 5.16 1.06
C PRO A 241 -9.33 4.74 2.43
N ASP A 242 -9.50 3.44 2.63
CA ASP A 242 -9.86 2.88 3.93
C ASP A 242 -8.70 2.92 4.95
N LYS A 243 -7.45 2.89 4.46
CA LYS A 243 -6.20 3.02 5.21
C LYS A 243 -5.24 3.94 4.46
N PHE A 244 -4.22 4.45 5.15
CA PHE A 244 -3.14 5.22 4.55
C PHE A 244 -3.66 6.45 3.79
N LEU A 245 -4.32 7.36 4.51
CA LEU A 245 -4.73 8.64 3.92
C LEU A 245 -3.54 9.32 3.24
N PRO A 246 -3.76 9.98 2.08
CA PRO A 246 -2.70 10.73 1.41
C PRO A 246 -2.03 11.72 2.38
N GLY A 247 -0.73 11.61 2.53
CA GLY A 247 0.05 12.42 3.46
C GLY A 247 0.04 13.89 3.03
N LYS A 248 -0.30 14.81 3.94
CA LYS A 248 -0.39 16.24 3.63
C LYS A 248 0.95 16.80 3.17
N SER A 249 2.06 16.38 3.76
CA SER A 249 3.40 16.79 3.35
C SER A 249 3.75 16.38 1.91
N PHE A 250 3.27 15.22 1.46
CA PHE A 250 3.44 14.79 0.07
C PHE A 250 2.60 15.63 -0.89
N ILE A 251 1.36 15.96 -0.50
CA ILE A 251 0.49 16.84 -1.28
C ILE A 251 1.09 18.25 -1.36
N GLU A 252 1.59 18.80 -0.26
CA GLU A 252 2.29 20.08 -0.22
C GLU A 252 3.50 20.09 -1.18
N TYR A 253 4.34 19.05 -1.11
CA TYR A 253 5.45 18.90 -2.04
C TYR A 253 4.99 18.91 -3.50
N HIS A 254 3.92 18.15 -3.82
CA HIS A 254 3.39 18.09 -5.18
C HIS A 254 2.88 19.47 -5.64
N ASN A 255 2.20 20.19 -4.76
CA ASN A 255 1.69 21.55 -5.04
C ASN A 255 2.78 22.58 -5.29
N ASP A 256 3.91 22.46 -4.58
CA ASP A 256 4.99 23.45 -4.64
C ASP A 256 6.00 23.16 -5.75
N VAL A 257 6.21 21.89 -6.10
CA VAL A 257 7.31 21.46 -6.98
C VAL A 257 6.83 20.88 -8.30
N VAL A 258 5.71 20.16 -8.32
CA VAL A 258 5.25 19.43 -9.51
C VAL A 258 4.11 20.15 -10.21
N PHE A 259 3.16 20.69 -9.45
CA PHE A 259 1.95 21.30 -10.00
C PHE A 259 2.26 22.56 -10.81
N GLN A 260 1.74 22.61 -12.04
CA GLN A 260 1.88 23.72 -12.97
C GLN A 260 0.70 24.69 -12.80
N ARG A 261 0.94 25.80 -12.15
CA ARG A 261 -0.07 26.86 -11.95
C ARG A 261 -0.37 27.60 -13.25
#